data_8425ee242c738f3fb9383a74c64d2542
#
_entry.id   8425ee242c738f3fb9383a74c64d2542
#
_cell.length_a   1.000
_cell.length_b   1.000
_cell.length_c   1.000
_cell.angle_alpha   90.00
_cell.angle_beta   90.00
_cell.angle_gamma   90.00
#
_symmetry.space_group_name_H-M   'P 1'
#
loop_
_entity.id
_entity.type
_entity.pdbx_description
1 polymer ?
#
loop_
_entity_poly.entity_id
_entity_poly.type
_entity_poly.pdbx_seq_one_letter_code
_entity_poly.pdbx_strand_id
1 'polypeptide(L)'
;MTAVLAAPSVVGIVLAFAVLVAISATLYWMLHPPSSTAERAASATERDVDEMIGSVIIVFSQEIHSEHMMSLAVRLARRERAELLAAYIIEVPHTLPLDAEMEKEHRDALGVLQIAESIGRKNNVEIKTDISPARNVAQGVLELAKRNDAHLIVLGAYREGKYTGAPMGRAIEVIAAQAPCDVLIGIQGNKGKILTPASGADQVKPARRQTTAIPQQRP
;
A
#
# COMPACT_ATOMS: atom_id res chain seq x y z
N MET A 1 34.62 -68.33 -6.01
CA MET A 1 33.50 -67.47 -5.58
C MET A 1 32.42 -67.57 -6.64
N THR A 2 31.44 -68.46 -6.45
CA THR A 2 30.33 -68.70 -7.38
C THR A 2 29.16 -67.84 -6.94
N ALA A 3 28.87 -66.82 -7.75
CA ALA A 3 27.67 -65.98 -7.57
C ALA A 3 26.45 -66.86 -7.92
N VAL A 4 25.67 -67.19 -6.92
CA VAL A 4 24.37 -67.81 -7.07
C VAL A 4 23.42 -66.75 -7.62
N LEU A 5 23.22 -66.77 -8.92
CA LEU A 5 22.12 -66.02 -9.60
C LEU A 5 20.81 -66.70 -9.17
N ALA A 6 20.22 -66.21 -8.08
CA ALA A 6 18.89 -66.60 -7.68
C ALA A 6 17.93 -66.15 -8.79
N ALA A 7 17.21 -67.10 -9.40
CA ALA A 7 16.20 -66.83 -10.40
C ALA A 7 15.14 -65.91 -9.74
N PRO A 8 14.78 -64.76 -10.40
CA PRO A 8 13.82 -63.83 -9.83
C PRO A 8 12.47 -64.55 -9.68
N SER A 9 11.99 -64.61 -8.48
CA SER A 9 10.63 -65.16 -8.21
C SER A 9 9.61 -64.27 -8.91
N VAL A 10 8.58 -64.85 -9.54
CA VAL A 10 7.54 -64.09 -10.25
C VAL A 10 6.94 -63.04 -9.33
N VAL A 11 6.85 -63.28 -8.05
CA VAL A 11 6.41 -62.33 -7.01
C VAL A 11 7.36 -61.13 -6.91
N GLY A 12 8.69 -61.34 -6.96
CA GLY A 12 9.67 -60.25 -6.95
C GLY A 12 9.59 -59.33 -8.18
N ILE A 13 9.35 -59.88 -9.35
CA ILE A 13 9.18 -59.10 -10.58
C ILE A 13 7.91 -58.25 -10.50
N VAL A 14 6.79 -58.77 -10.04
CA VAL A 14 5.53 -58.08 -9.90
C VAL A 14 5.67 -56.93 -8.88
N LEU A 15 6.34 -57.18 -7.78
CA LEU A 15 6.54 -56.18 -6.73
C LEU A 15 7.50 -55.03 -7.19
N ALA A 16 8.56 -55.37 -7.92
CA ALA A 16 9.45 -54.37 -8.51
C ALA A 16 8.72 -53.50 -9.56
N PHE A 17 7.87 -54.09 -10.38
CA PHE A 17 7.06 -53.35 -11.36
C PHE A 17 6.04 -52.45 -10.69
N ALA A 18 5.39 -52.90 -9.64
CA ALA A 18 4.44 -52.07 -8.86
C ALA A 18 5.12 -50.87 -8.22
N VAL A 19 6.31 -51.04 -7.66
CA VAL A 19 7.10 -49.92 -7.10
C VAL A 19 7.51 -48.93 -8.19
N LEU A 20 7.95 -49.42 -9.35
CA LEU A 20 8.35 -48.56 -10.46
C LEU A 20 7.18 -47.74 -11.01
N VAL A 21 5.99 -48.34 -11.13
CA VAL A 21 4.77 -47.64 -11.52
C VAL A 21 4.36 -46.60 -10.47
N ALA A 22 4.44 -46.91 -9.18
CA ALA A 22 4.12 -45.99 -8.11
C ALA A 22 5.06 -44.77 -8.11
N ILE A 23 6.38 -44.99 -8.27
CA ILE A 23 7.37 -43.90 -8.37
C ILE A 23 7.13 -43.06 -9.63
N SER A 24 6.85 -43.69 -10.77
CA SER A 24 6.57 -42.95 -12.02
C SER A 24 5.29 -42.13 -11.90
N ALA A 25 4.25 -42.65 -11.29
CA ALA A 25 2.99 -41.94 -11.07
C ALA A 25 3.15 -40.74 -10.11
N THR A 26 3.93 -40.90 -9.03
CA THR A 26 4.21 -39.78 -8.12
C THR A 26 5.07 -38.70 -8.76
N LEU A 27 6.09 -39.07 -9.54
CA LEU A 27 6.90 -38.14 -10.33
C LEU A 27 6.07 -37.41 -11.39
N TYR A 28 5.22 -38.13 -12.10
CA TYR A 28 4.31 -37.53 -13.09
C TYR A 28 3.36 -36.53 -12.45
N TRP A 29 2.78 -36.86 -11.29
CA TRP A 29 1.89 -35.96 -10.56
C TRP A 29 2.61 -34.73 -9.99
N MET A 30 3.87 -34.89 -9.57
CA MET A 30 4.70 -33.81 -9.04
C MET A 30 5.18 -32.85 -10.16
N LEU A 31 5.44 -33.38 -11.38
CA LEU A 31 5.84 -32.56 -12.54
C LEU A 31 4.64 -31.90 -13.25
N HIS A 32 3.44 -32.46 -13.06
CA HIS A 32 2.20 -31.95 -13.67
C HIS A 32 1.20 -31.60 -12.55
N PRO A 33 1.48 -30.58 -11.73
CA PRO A 33 0.50 -30.13 -10.74
C PRO A 33 -0.77 -29.74 -11.49
N PRO A 34 -1.96 -30.08 -10.96
CA PRO A 34 -3.22 -29.72 -11.59
C PRO A 34 -3.25 -28.19 -11.77
N SER A 35 -3.30 -27.73 -13.00
CA SER A 35 -3.27 -26.33 -13.43
C SER A 35 -4.40 -25.47 -12.85
N SER A 36 -5.36 -26.09 -12.15
CA SER A 36 -6.55 -25.45 -11.61
C SER A 36 -6.28 -24.34 -10.58
N THR A 37 -5.17 -24.40 -9.84
CA THR A 37 -4.82 -23.35 -8.88
C THR A 37 -4.10 -22.16 -9.53
N ALA A 38 -3.20 -22.41 -10.48
CA ALA A 38 -2.50 -21.36 -11.21
C ALA A 38 -3.45 -20.66 -12.21
N GLU A 39 -4.31 -21.40 -12.92
CA GLU A 39 -5.33 -20.82 -13.80
C GLU A 39 -6.42 -20.06 -13.03
N ARG A 40 -6.83 -20.56 -11.87
CA ARG A 40 -7.77 -19.80 -11.00
C ARG A 40 -7.14 -18.54 -10.44
N ALA A 41 -5.88 -18.58 -10.04
CA ALA A 41 -5.15 -17.39 -9.61
C ALA A 41 -4.96 -16.41 -10.77
N ALA A 42 -4.57 -16.88 -11.95
CA ALA A 42 -4.43 -16.05 -13.15
C ALA A 42 -5.77 -15.46 -13.60
N SER A 43 -6.85 -16.26 -13.64
CA SER A 43 -8.17 -15.75 -14.03
C SER A 43 -8.82 -14.86 -12.96
N ALA A 44 -8.50 -15.03 -11.68
CA ALA A 44 -8.89 -14.08 -10.64
C ALA A 44 -8.17 -12.76 -10.82
N THR A 45 -6.84 -12.81 -11.09
CA THR A 45 -6.03 -11.60 -11.34
C THR A 45 -6.44 -10.89 -12.64
N GLU A 46 -6.79 -11.62 -13.69
CA GLU A 46 -7.31 -11.02 -14.94
C GLU A 46 -8.70 -10.38 -14.75
N ARG A 47 -9.58 -11.00 -13.96
CA ARG A 47 -10.88 -10.39 -13.62
C ARG A 47 -10.73 -9.14 -12.76
N ASP A 48 -9.84 -9.18 -11.76
CA ASP A 48 -9.51 -7.98 -10.96
C ASP A 48 -8.94 -6.86 -11.82
N VAL A 49 -8.19 -7.17 -12.88
CA VAL A 49 -7.64 -6.15 -13.80
C VAL A 49 -8.74 -5.57 -14.72
N ASP A 50 -9.70 -6.37 -15.17
CA ASP A 50 -10.83 -5.90 -16.00
C ASP A 50 -11.91 -5.18 -15.17
N GLU A 51 -12.05 -5.51 -13.89
CA GLU A 51 -12.95 -4.85 -12.95
C GLU A 51 -12.40 -3.52 -12.42
N MET A 52 -11.12 -3.21 -12.68
CA MET A 52 -10.44 -1.97 -12.33
C MET A 52 -10.86 -0.74 -13.17
N ILE A 53 -11.96 -0.79 -13.93
CA ILE A 53 -12.61 0.40 -14.49
C ILE A 53 -13.39 1.09 -13.37
N GLY A 54 -12.68 1.60 -12.41
CA GLY A 54 -13.23 2.22 -11.23
C GLY A 54 -12.74 3.65 -11.03
N SER A 55 -13.22 4.29 -9.99
CA SER A 55 -12.74 5.62 -9.63
C SER A 55 -11.46 5.54 -8.78
N VAL A 56 -10.48 6.37 -9.14
CA VAL A 56 -9.26 6.61 -8.36
C VAL A 56 -9.45 7.91 -7.58
N ILE A 57 -9.27 7.86 -6.26
CA ILE A 57 -9.37 9.05 -5.42
C ILE A 57 -7.97 9.43 -4.93
N ILE A 58 -7.55 10.66 -5.19
CA ILE A 58 -6.37 11.24 -4.55
C ILE A 58 -6.83 12.22 -3.46
N VAL A 59 -6.30 12.05 -2.26
CA VAL A 59 -6.77 12.78 -1.08
C VAL A 59 -5.74 13.79 -0.62
N PHE A 60 -6.22 14.98 -0.28
CA PHE A 60 -5.46 16.06 0.34
C PHE A 60 -6.12 16.49 1.64
N SER A 61 -5.36 16.91 2.60
CA SER A 61 -5.81 17.56 3.83
C SER A 61 -4.64 18.29 4.49
N GLN A 62 -4.86 18.92 5.65
CA GLN A 62 -3.75 19.48 6.44
C GLN A 62 -2.76 18.41 6.93
N GLU A 63 -3.21 17.17 7.09
CA GLU A 63 -2.37 16.03 7.52
C GLU A 63 -1.84 15.20 6.36
N ILE A 64 -2.52 15.20 5.20
CA ILE A 64 -2.21 14.34 4.05
C ILE A 64 -1.74 15.21 2.89
N HIS A 65 -0.46 15.08 2.53
CA HIS A 65 0.17 15.85 1.45
C HIS A 65 0.44 14.96 0.24
N SER A 66 -0.54 14.85 -0.64
CA SER A 66 -0.46 13.96 -1.80
C SER A 66 0.06 14.64 -3.08
N GLU A 67 0.58 15.87 -3.00
CA GLU A 67 1.02 16.63 -4.17
C GLU A 67 2.06 15.88 -5.01
N HIS A 68 2.99 15.20 -4.35
CA HIS A 68 4.03 14.40 -5.02
C HIS A 68 3.49 13.12 -5.67
N MET A 69 2.31 12.65 -5.24
CA MET A 69 1.62 11.48 -5.80
C MET A 69 0.74 11.83 -7.00
N MET A 70 0.47 13.12 -7.22
CA MET A 70 -0.46 13.58 -8.25
C MET A 70 -0.09 13.08 -9.65
N SER A 71 1.18 13.17 -10.03
CA SER A 71 1.65 12.70 -11.33
C SER A 71 1.52 11.17 -11.50
N LEU A 72 1.64 10.42 -10.41
CA LEU A 72 1.44 8.97 -10.41
C LEU A 72 -0.05 8.64 -10.54
N ALA A 73 -0.91 9.31 -9.75
CA ALA A 73 -2.36 9.12 -9.81
C ALA A 73 -2.91 9.42 -11.23
N VAL A 74 -2.46 10.53 -11.85
CA VAL A 74 -2.85 10.87 -13.22
C VAL A 74 -2.40 9.82 -14.24
N ARG A 75 -1.15 9.31 -14.11
CA ARG A 75 -0.66 8.25 -15.02
C ARG A 75 -1.44 6.95 -14.84
N LEU A 76 -1.78 6.61 -13.61
CA LEU A 76 -2.55 5.43 -13.28
C LEU A 76 -3.97 5.55 -13.84
N ALA A 77 -4.69 6.62 -13.52
CA ALA A 77 -6.03 6.88 -14.03
C ALA A 77 -6.08 6.84 -15.57
N ARG A 78 -5.07 7.42 -16.25
CA ARG A 78 -4.98 7.37 -17.71
C ARG A 78 -4.75 5.96 -18.24
N ARG A 79 -3.90 5.17 -17.58
CA ARG A 79 -3.60 3.79 -17.99
C ARG A 79 -4.81 2.88 -17.84
N GLU A 80 -5.48 2.98 -16.71
CA GLU A 80 -6.63 2.14 -16.35
C GLU A 80 -7.96 2.71 -16.90
N ARG A 81 -7.92 3.88 -17.59
CA ARG A 81 -9.13 4.60 -18.07
C ARG A 81 -10.13 4.91 -16.95
N ALA A 82 -9.62 5.05 -15.72
CA ALA A 82 -10.40 5.30 -14.53
C ALA A 82 -10.71 6.79 -14.37
N GLU A 83 -11.84 7.11 -13.75
CA GLU A 83 -12.13 8.47 -13.30
C GLU A 83 -11.18 8.87 -12.18
N LEU A 84 -10.62 10.09 -12.23
CA LEU A 84 -9.77 10.62 -11.17
C LEU A 84 -10.51 11.70 -10.39
N LEU A 85 -10.72 11.45 -9.10
CA LEU A 85 -11.29 12.41 -8.16
C LEU A 85 -10.17 12.95 -7.26
N ALA A 86 -9.93 14.26 -7.31
CA ALA A 86 -9.07 14.96 -6.37
C ALA A 86 -9.93 15.54 -5.25
N ALA A 87 -9.77 15.03 -4.05
CA ALA A 87 -10.58 15.42 -2.91
C ALA A 87 -9.75 16.11 -1.82
N TYR A 88 -10.24 17.23 -1.32
CA TYR A 88 -9.68 17.88 -0.15
C TYR A 88 -10.61 17.74 1.04
N ILE A 89 -10.13 17.14 2.12
CA ILE A 89 -10.89 16.97 3.36
C ILE A 89 -10.51 18.09 4.32
N ILE A 90 -11.50 18.90 4.68
CA ILE A 90 -11.37 19.95 5.69
C ILE A 90 -11.81 19.39 7.04
N GLU A 91 -10.88 19.31 7.99
CA GLU A 91 -11.20 18.89 9.35
C GLU A 91 -11.86 20.04 10.11
N VAL A 92 -13.12 19.83 10.51
CA VAL A 92 -13.90 20.83 11.27
C VAL A 92 -13.84 20.50 12.76
N PRO A 93 -13.31 21.39 13.61
CA PRO A 93 -13.28 21.22 15.07
C PRO A 93 -14.67 20.93 15.65
N HIS A 94 -14.73 20.12 16.70
CA HIS A 94 -15.99 19.78 17.36
C HIS A 94 -16.72 20.98 17.97
N THR A 95 -16.02 22.08 18.19
CA THR A 95 -16.59 23.32 18.73
C THR A 95 -17.39 24.13 17.72
N LEU A 96 -17.27 23.83 16.43
CA LEU A 96 -17.95 24.50 15.33
C LEU A 96 -19.01 23.56 14.70
N PRO A 97 -20.09 24.07 14.09
CA PRO A 97 -20.97 23.26 13.28
C PRO A 97 -20.21 22.71 12.05
N LEU A 98 -20.68 21.59 11.48
CA LEU A 98 -19.97 20.94 10.38
C LEU A 98 -19.96 21.78 9.07
N ASP A 99 -20.97 22.60 8.93
CA ASP A 99 -21.18 23.57 7.83
C ASP A 99 -20.58 24.96 8.11
N ALA A 100 -19.71 25.07 9.15
CA ALA A 100 -19.07 26.34 9.46
C ALA A 100 -18.18 26.81 8.29
N GLU A 101 -18.31 28.08 7.95
CA GLU A 101 -17.47 28.72 6.93
C GLU A 101 -16.02 28.81 7.43
N MET A 102 -15.16 27.96 6.90
CA MET A 102 -13.72 27.96 7.15
C MET A 102 -12.99 28.53 5.93
N GLU A 103 -13.07 29.86 5.78
CA GLU A 103 -12.58 30.56 4.57
C GLU A 103 -11.12 30.30 4.26
N LYS A 104 -10.26 30.21 5.27
CA LYS A 104 -8.83 29.95 5.06
C LYS A 104 -8.60 28.55 4.51
N GLU A 105 -9.16 27.55 5.17
CA GLU A 105 -9.04 26.14 4.79
C GLU A 105 -9.67 25.90 3.42
N HIS A 106 -10.77 26.58 3.12
CA HIS A 106 -11.42 26.50 1.82
C HIS A 106 -10.55 27.11 0.70
N ARG A 107 -9.91 28.25 0.95
CA ARG A 107 -8.98 28.86 -0.02
C ARG A 107 -7.74 27.96 -0.25
N ASP A 108 -7.19 27.39 0.80
CA ASP A 108 -6.06 26.48 0.71
C ASP A 108 -6.45 25.23 -0.10
N ALA A 109 -7.63 24.66 0.15
CA ALA A 109 -8.20 23.54 -0.59
C ALA A 109 -8.33 23.87 -2.10
N LEU A 110 -8.95 25.01 -2.42
CA LEU A 110 -9.09 25.46 -3.81
C LEU A 110 -7.74 25.60 -4.50
N GLY A 111 -6.73 26.15 -3.83
CA GLY A 111 -5.38 26.27 -4.37
C GLY A 111 -4.76 24.92 -4.74
N VAL A 112 -4.89 23.93 -3.87
CA VAL A 112 -4.38 22.57 -4.12
C VAL A 112 -5.13 21.90 -5.26
N LEU A 113 -6.45 22.01 -5.29
CA LEU A 113 -7.29 21.38 -6.31
C LEU A 113 -7.08 22.02 -7.69
N GLN A 114 -6.87 23.34 -7.79
CA GLN A 114 -6.51 24.01 -9.04
C GLN A 114 -5.17 23.50 -9.61
N ILE A 115 -4.19 23.22 -8.75
CA ILE A 115 -2.93 22.61 -9.17
C ILE A 115 -3.19 21.20 -9.70
N ALA A 116 -4.01 20.40 -9.01
CA ALA A 116 -4.39 19.07 -9.46
C ALA A 116 -5.04 19.09 -10.84
N GLU A 117 -6.04 19.94 -11.04
CA GLU A 117 -6.69 20.12 -12.35
C GLU A 117 -5.71 20.55 -13.44
N SER A 118 -4.77 21.46 -13.13
CA SER A 118 -3.77 21.92 -14.10
C SER A 118 -2.87 20.77 -14.55
N ILE A 119 -2.51 19.87 -13.62
CA ILE A 119 -1.72 18.66 -13.92
C ILE A 119 -2.54 17.69 -14.77
N GLY A 120 -3.82 17.49 -14.45
CA GLY A 120 -4.73 16.68 -15.25
C GLY A 120 -4.84 17.17 -16.69
N ARG A 121 -5.13 18.45 -16.89
CA ARG A 121 -5.21 19.08 -18.22
C ARG A 121 -3.93 18.92 -19.05
N LYS A 122 -2.76 19.07 -18.43
CA LYS A 122 -1.46 18.85 -19.11
C LYS A 122 -1.25 17.40 -19.55
N ASN A 123 -1.92 16.45 -18.92
CA ASN A 123 -1.80 15.03 -19.22
C ASN A 123 -3.02 14.44 -19.96
N ASN A 124 -3.96 15.28 -20.40
CA ASN A 124 -5.23 14.90 -21.04
C ASN A 124 -6.07 13.93 -20.17
N VAL A 125 -6.10 14.17 -18.86
CA VAL A 125 -6.94 13.46 -17.90
C VAL A 125 -7.90 14.46 -17.27
N GLU A 126 -9.20 14.17 -17.34
CA GLU A 126 -10.20 14.95 -16.63
C GLU A 126 -10.16 14.58 -15.15
N ILE A 127 -10.08 15.62 -14.31
CA ILE A 127 -10.06 15.45 -12.85
C ILE A 127 -11.31 16.10 -12.29
N LYS A 128 -12.12 15.29 -11.60
CA LYS A 128 -13.18 15.80 -10.76
C LYS A 128 -12.59 16.31 -9.46
N THR A 129 -13.12 17.40 -8.92
CA THR A 129 -12.66 17.97 -7.65
C THR A 129 -13.79 17.98 -6.64
N ASP A 130 -13.50 17.68 -5.38
CA ASP A 130 -14.45 17.73 -4.26
C ASP A 130 -13.79 18.33 -3.02
N ILE A 131 -14.54 19.14 -2.27
CA ILE A 131 -14.13 19.65 -0.96
C ILE A 131 -15.17 19.19 0.04
N SER A 132 -14.76 18.30 0.94
CA SER A 132 -15.67 17.69 1.92
C SER A 132 -15.27 18.06 3.35
N PRO A 133 -16.16 18.72 4.13
CA PRO A 133 -15.93 18.91 5.54
C PRO A 133 -16.14 17.60 6.31
N ALA A 134 -15.27 17.31 7.26
CA ALA A 134 -15.40 16.13 8.11
C ALA A 134 -14.91 16.43 9.55
N ARG A 135 -15.39 15.66 10.53
CA ARG A 135 -14.89 15.76 11.93
C ARG A 135 -13.54 15.10 12.11
N ASN A 136 -13.25 14.14 11.24
CA ASN A 136 -12.00 13.40 11.23
C ASN A 136 -11.64 13.11 9.78
N VAL A 137 -10.40 13.39 9.41
CA VAL A 137 -9.92 13.21 8.04
C VAL A 137 -10.10 11.77 7.55
N ALA A 138 -9.75 10.78 8.38
CA ALA A 138 -9.85 9.38 7.98
C ALA A 138 -11.30 8.97 7.68
N GLN A 139 -12.25 9.36 8.54
CA GLN A 139 -13.66 9.08 8.30
C GLN A 139 -14.17 9.77 7.04
N GLY A 140 -13.83 11.04 6.84
CA GLY A 140 -14.20 11.77 5.63
C GLY A 140 -13.73 11.07 4.35
N VAL A 141 -12.49 10.56 4.35
CA VAL A 141 -11.94 9.79 3.22
C VAL A 141 -12.69 8.48 3.01
N LEU A 142 -12.97 7.73 4.09
CA LEU A 142 -13.69 6.45 4.00
C LEU A 142 -15.13 6.62 3.49
N GLU A 143 -15.82 7.67 3.92
CA GLU A 143 -17.15 8.00 3.44
C GLU A 143 -17.14 8.44 1.98
N LEU A 144 -16.15 9.26 1.60
CA LEU A 144 -15.95 9.68 0.22
C LEU A 144 -15.68 8.47 -0.69
N ALA A 145 -14.82 7.54 -0.26
CA ALA A 145 -14.51 6.33 -1.00
C ALA A 145 -15.74 5.46 -1.23
N LYS A 146 -16.57 5.27 -0.20
CA LYS A 146 -17.83 4.54 -0.32
C LYS A 146 -18.85 5.23 -1.23
N ARG A 147 -18.98 6.56 -1.12
CA ARG A 147 -19.92 7.36 -1.92
C ARG A 147 -19.60 7.34 -3.41
N ASN A 148 -18.32 7.29 -3.76
CA ASN A 148 -17.87 7.31 -5.15
C ASN A 148 -17.47 5.94 -5.69
N ASP A 149 -17.76 4.86 -4.96
CA ASP A 149 -17.39 3.49 -5.31
C ASP A 149 -15.92 3.39 -5.74
N ALA A 150 -15.05 3.90 -4.87
CA ALA A 150 -13.63 4.00 -5.16
C ALA A 150 -12.97 2.63 -5.21
N HIS A 151 -12.16 2.40 -6.25
CA HIS A 151 -11.35 1.19 -6.38
C HIS A 151 -9.94 1.40 -5.85
N LEU A 152 -9.46 2.64 -5.83
CA LEU A 152 -8.14 2.97 -5.33
C LEU A 152 -8.14 4.33 -4.63
N ILE A 153 -7.56 4.37 -3.44
CA ILE A 153 -7.24 5.61 -2.72
C ILE A 153 -5.74 5.87 -2.79
N VAL A 154 -5.35 7.05 -3.24
CA VAL A 154 -3.95 7.49 -3.31
C VAL A 154 -3.68 8.50 -2.22
N LEU A 155 -2.73 8.20 -1.36
CA LEU A 155 -2.33 9.02 -0.22
C LEU A 155 -0.86 9.39 -0.28
N GLY A 156 -0.52 10.61 0.11
CA GLY A 156 0.85 11.04 0.33
C GLY A 156 1.18 11.05 1.82
N ALA A 157 2.22 10.32 2.21
CA ALA A 157 2.73 10.35 3.58
C ALA A 157 3.71 11.49 3.80
N TYR A 158 3.82 11.97 5.03
CA TYR A 158 4.72 13.03 5.43
C TYR A 158 6.19 12.71 5.24
N ARG A 159 7.00 13.77 5.10
CA ARG A 159 8.45 13.66 5.17
C ARG A 159 8.90 13.27 6.58
N GLU A 160 9.90 12.41 6.65
CA GLU A 160 10.71 12.17 7.84
C GLU A 160 11.17 13.50 8.47
N GLY A 161 10.91 13.72 9.76
CA GLY A 161 11.40 14.89 10.51
C GLY A 161 10.34 15.69 11.26
N LYS A 162 9.06 15.53 10.93
CA LYS A 162 7.93 16.12 11.69
C LYS A 162 7.17 15.10 12.54
N TYR A 163 7.67 13.87 12.59
CA TYR A 163 6.99 12.76 13.20
C TYR A 163 7.32 12.60 14.68
N THR A 164 6.30 12.75 15.50
CA THR A 164 6.29 12.27 16.88
C THR A 164 5.08 11.33 16.99
N GLY A 165 5.27 10.02 16.76
CA GLY A 165 4.19 9.05 16.92
C GLY A 165 4.13 8.00 15.82
N ALA A 166 3.01 7.91 15.12
CA ALA A 166 2.79 6.93 14.05
C ALA A 166 3.66 7.23 12.82
N PRO A 167 4.35 6.24 12.23
CA PRO A 167 5.31 6.47 11.14
C PRO A 167 4.73 7.06 9.87
N MET A 168 3.43 6.92 9.61
CA MET A 168 2.75 7.41 8.40
C MET A 168 1.67 8.46 8.67
N GLY A 169 1.40 8.80 9.94
CA GLY A 169 0.29 9.64 10.34
C GLY A 169 -0.96 8.84 10.71
N ARG A 170 -1.60 9.27 11.79
CA ARG A 170 -2.76 8.55 12.35
C ARG A 170 -3.89 8.40 11.33
N ALA A 171 -4.17 9.44 10.55
CA ALA A 171 -5.23 9.40 9.53
C ALA A 171 -4.92 8.35 8.45
N ILE A 172 -3.69 8.30 7.94
CA ILE A 172 -3.27 7.34 6.92
C ILE A 172 -3.35 5.90 7.43
N GLU A 173 -2.93 5.64 8.66
CA GLU A 173 -3.00 4.32 9.28
C GLU A 173 -4.44 3.83 9.44
N VAL A 174 -5.36 4.71 9.87
CA VAL A 174 -6.78 4.37 9.97
C VAL A 174 -7.39 4.11 8.60
N ILE A 175 -7.08 4.94 7.60
CA ILE A 175 -7.55 4.73 6.23
C ILE A 175 -7.05 3.39 5.70
N ALA A 176 -5.75 3.10 5.82
CA ALA A 176 -5.18 1.84 5.34
C ALA A 176 -5.78 0.59 6.01
N ALA A 177 -6.20 0.72 7.28
CA ALA A 177 -6.81 -0.39 8.02
C ALA A 177 -8.31 -0.61 7.70
N GLN A 178 -9.03 0.42 7.25
CA GLN A 178 -10.49 0.40 7.13
C GLN A 178 -11.01 0.71 5.73
N ALA A 179 -10.13 0.99 4.78
CA ALA A 179 -10.54 1.29 3.41
C ALA A 179 -11.34 0.13 2.79
N PRO A 180 -12.43 0.43 2.06
CA PRO A 180 -13.20 -0.58 1.35
C PRO A 180 -12.54 -1.03 0.04
N CYS A 181 -11.43 -0.43 -0.34
CA CYS A 181 -10.71 -0.60 -1.60
C CYS A 181 -9.20 -0.56 -1.37
N ASP A 182 -8.43 -0.71 -2.44
CA ASP A 182 -6.98 -0.63 -2.37
C ASP A 182 -6.47 0.76 -1.96
N VAL A 183 -5.35 0.79 -1.22
CA VAL A 183 -4.73 2.03 -0.75
C VAL A 183 -3.28 2.09 -1.20
N LEU A 184 -2.95 3.09 -2.00
CA LEU A 184 -1.60 3.39 -2.44
C LEU A 184 -1.01 4.53 -1.61
N ILE A 185 0.01 4.25 -0.82
CA ILE A 185 0.67 5.23 0.04
C ILE A 185 2.03 5.59 -0.55
N GLY A 186 2.19 6.85 -0.94
CA GLY A 186 3.45 7.38 -1.41
C GLY A 186 4.22 8.06 -0.29
N ILE A 187 5.39 7.53 0.05
CA ILE A 187 6.29 8.15 1.01
C ILE A 187 7.33 8.95 0.25
N GLN A 188 7.36 10.27 0.46
CA GLN A 188 8.39 11.10 -0.15
C GLN A 188 9.74 10.85 0.54
N GLY A 189 10.57 10.01 -0.09
CA GLY A 189 11.92 9.73 0.38
C GLY A 189 12.80 10.96 0.32
N ASN A 190 13.66 11.13 1.31
CA ASN A 190 14.78 12.06 1.22
C ASN A 190 15.75 11.50 0.17
N LYS A 191 16.14 12.30 -0.83
CA LYS A 191 17.07 11.86 -1.87
C LYS A 191 18.35 11.33 -1.20
N GLY A 192 18.51 10.01 -1.12
CA GLY A 192 19.71 9.37 -0.58
C GLY A 192 19.53 8.39 0.58
N LYS A 193 18.35 8.22 1.17
CA LYS A 193 18.11 7.15 2.15
C LYS A 193 17.19 6.08 1.58
N ILE A 194 17.73 4.91 1.35
CA ILE A 194 16.96 3.69 1.17
C ILE A 194 16.28 3.43 2.52
N LEU A 195 14.96 3.50 2.57
CA LEU A 195 14.20 3.06 3.73
C LEU A 195 14.36 1.55 3.86
N THR A 196 15.32 1.10 4.62
CA THR A 196 15.35 -0.26 5.12
C THR A 196 14.22 -0.35 6.15
N PRO A 197 13.27 -1.31 6.03
CA PRO A 197 12.29 -1.50 7.08
C PRO A 197 13.04 -1.70 8.39
N ALA A 198 12.73 -0.88 9.38
CA ALA A 198 13.37 -0.97 10.68
C ALA A 198 13.05 -2.35 11.26
N SER A 199 13.99 -3.28 11.13
CA SER A 199 14.02 -4.46 11.96
C SER A 199 14.11 -3.96 13.39
N GLY A 200 13.07 -4.20 14.19
CA GLY A 200 12.88 -3.62 15.53
C GLY A 200 13.93 -4.01 16.59
N ALA A 201 15.14 -4.41 16.17
CA ALA A 201 16.21 -4.87 17.05
C ALA A 201 17.37 -3.87 17.27
N ASP A 202 17.46 -2.77 16.48
CA ASP A 202 18.71 -1.97 16.47
C ASP A 202 18.59 -0.52 16.97
N GLN A 203 17.59 -0.17 17.75
CA GLN A 203 17.51 1.16 18.36
C GLN A 203 17.77 1.19 19.88
N VAL A 204 18.64 0.34 20.38
CA VAL A 204 19.27 0.60 21.69
C VAL A 204 20.58 1.32 21.46
N LYS A 205 20.50 2.63 21.26
CA LYS A 205 21.68 3.52 21.27
C LYS A 205 22.26 3.47 22.69
N PRO A 206 23.50 3.01 22.90
CA PRO A 206 24.07 2.99 24.24
C PRO A 206 24.19 4.42 24.76
N ALA A 207 23.60 4.67 25.91
CA ALA A 207 23.70 5.94 26.60
C ALA A 207 25.18 6.29 26.79
N ARG A 208 25.62 7.39 26.16
CA ARG A 208 26.95 7.97 26.31
C ARG A 208 27.12 8.35 27.76
N ARG A 209 27.91 7.57 28.53
CA ARG A 209 28.34 7.94 29.87
C ARG A 209 29.00 9.33 29.82
N GLN A 210 28.35 10.30 30.38
CA GLN A 210 28.97 11.56 30.70
C GLN A 210 29.95 11.29 31.85
N THR A 211 31.23 11.27 31.53
CA THR A 211 32.30 11.29 32.52
C THR A 211 32.31 12.69 33.16
N THR A 212 31.72 12.77 34.34
CA THR A 212 31.79 13.97 35.17
C THR A 212 33.24 14.16 35.59
N ALA A 213 33.91 15.15 35.00
CA ALA A 213 35.26 15.58 35.41
C ALA A 213 35.15 16.20 36.81
N ILE A 214 35.81 15.58 37.77
CA ILE A 214 36.00 16.10 39.15
C ILE A 214 36.97 17.27 39.08
N PRO A 215 36.64 18.47 39.60
CA PRO A 215 37.58 19.56 39.66
C PRO A 215 38.66 19.24 40.72
N GLN A 216 39.93 19.14 40.31
CA GLN A 216 41.06 19.12 41.25
C GLN A 216 41.20 20.50 41.87
N GLN A 217 40.99 20.58 43.18
CA GLN A 217 41.48 21.66 44.02
C GLN A 217 43.01 21.55 44.17
N ARG A 218 43.73 22.58 43.79
CA ARG A 218 45.14 22.76 44.16
C ARG A 218 45.22 23.56 45.46
N PRO A 219 46.22 23.28 46.29
CA PRO A 219 46.47 23.93 47.54
C PRO A 219 46.93 25.38 47.40
#